data_72cdd3b1c03febe92294318074390452
#
_entry.id   72cdd3b1c03febe92294318074390452
#
_cell.length_a   1.000
_cell.length_b   1.000
_cell.length_c   1.000
_cell.angle_alpha   90.00
_cell.angle_beta   90.00
_cell.angle_gamma   90.00
#
_symmetry.space_group_name_H-M   'P 1'
#
loop_
_entity.id
_entity.type
_entity.pdbx_description
1 polymer ?
#
loop_
_entity_poly.entity_id
_entity_poly.type
_entity_poly.pdbx_seq_one_letter_code
_entity_poly.pdbx_strand_id
1 'polypeptide(L)'
;MTRSEDGATEQAWAALGGEPGRAGAVRYEPAPGALPARLPVLETARATVGVCSLAAADLLAERNGVPAPEAVVREAAVATAFVSERHLRIDGRAPAAFAPLSGFWRTADGWVRTHANYPHHRSRLLRSLGVTTRSAATDGEAARGAADGVTTGWDATVIAPRLAAVLAERSAHEVQETVYAAGGLAVATAAAPASAVDAGPRAVGLPLVETPRVTDRPAPPLPAASSGPADGVRVLDLTRVIAGPVATRTLALLGADVLRVDAPGLPESDSSHADTGMGKRSTRLDLASPGGRRVLDELLETADVVVTGYRPGALDRFGLGPESLLDRRPGLIVAQLCAWGWSSPWAPRRGFDSLVQAATGIAAIEAGEDGRPGVLPAQALDHGTGYLLAAGVLRALAERAARGGRDLRFSLAATAGWLLAGVPAAPAGAGEGGSGYRPEPWLAEIGSGYGPLTHALPPVGYRGAPRDWEAGPTRWGKDRAEWR
;
A
#
# COMPACT_ATOMS: atom_id res chain seq x y z
N MET A 1 7.51 -27.45 20.73
CA MET A 1 7.24 -26.28 19.85
C MET A 1 7.48 -26.73 18.42
N THR A 2 6.43 -27.06 17.71
CA THR A 2 6.47 -27.51 16.31
C THR A 2 6.74 -26.29 15.43
N ARG A 3 7.76 -26.38 14.56
CA ARG A 3 7.88 -25.46 13.40
C ARG A 3 6.61 -25.66 12.60
N SER A 4 5.74 -24.68 12.59
CA SER A 4 4.56 -24.69 11.74
C SER A 4 5.05 -24.48 10.31
N GLU A 5 4.78 -25.43 9.43
CA GLU A 5 4.85 -25.19 7.98
C GLU A 5 3.73 -24.18 7.66
N ASP A 6 4.03 -22.90 7.77
CA ASP A 6 3.09 -21.84 7.39
C ASP A 6 3.07 -21.73 5.87
N GLY A 7 2.12 -22.44 5.26
CA GLY A 7 1.98 -22.50 3.81
C GLY A 7 1.84 -21.10 3.15
N ALA A 8 1.27 -20.12 3.84
CA ALA A 8 1.19 -18.76 3.33
C ALA A 8 2.57 -18.10 3.23
N THR A 9 3.40 -18.26 4.27
CA THR A 9 4.76 -17.72 4.29
C THR A 9 5.65 -18.40 3.23
N GLU A 10 5.54 -19.74 3.06
CA GLU A 10 6.26 -20.46 2.00
C GLU A 10 5.84 -19.98 0.60
N GLN A 11 4.54 -19.78 0.35
CA GLN A 11 4.05 -19.29 -0.94
C GLN A 11 4.58 -17.87 -1.24
N ALA A 12 4.51 -16.96 -0.25
CA ALA A 12 5.02 -15.61 -0.41
C ALA A 12 6.54 -15.59 -0.64
N TRP A 13 7.28 -16.43 0.09
CA TRP A 13 8.73 -16.56 -0.06
C TRP A 13 9.13 -17.13 -1.42
N ALA A 14 8.45 -18.17 -1.88
CA ALA A 14 8.64 -18.73 -3.20
C ALA A 14 8.33 -17.75 -4.32
N ALA A 15 7.25 -16.95 -4.19
CA ALA A 15 6.90 -15.91 -5.14
C ALA A 15 7.99 -14.81 -5.26
N LEU A 16 8.75 -14.59 -4.19
CA LEU A 16 9.91 -13.70 -4.17
C LEU A 16 11.20 -14.38 -4.69
N GLY A 17 11.12 -15.60 -5.19
CA GLY A 17 12.29 -16.38 -5.64
C GLY A 17 13.15 -16.89 -4.49
N GLY A 18 12.56 -17.08 -3.31
CA GLY A 18 13.27 -17.56 -2.12
C GLY A 18 13.58 -19.05 -2.16
N GLU A 19 14.63 -19.46 -1.45
CA GLU A 19 15.04 -20.85 -1.31
C GLU A 19 13.95 -21.67 -0.58
N PRO A 20 13.56 -22.84 -1.09
CA PRO A 20 12.59 -23.73 -0.44
C PRO A 20 12.96 -24.05 1.01
N GLY A 21 11.99 -24.06 1.91
CA GLY A 21 12.18 -24.36 3.33
C GLY A 21 12.81 -23.23 4.16
N ARG A 22 13.31 -22.15 3.54
CA ARG A 22 13.89 -21.01 4.26
C ARG A 22 12.83 -20.25 5.05
N ALA A 23 11.60 -20.17 4.56
CA ALA A 23 10.47 -19.53 5.23
C ALA A 23 10.13 -20.17 6.58
N GLY A 24 10.39 -21.47 6.76
CA GLY A 24 10.24 -22.17 8.05
C GLY A 24 11.15 -21.64 9.17
N ALA A 25 12.09 -20.74 8.86
CA ALA A 25 12.89 -20.07 9.87
C ALA A 25 12.17 -18.87 10.54
N VAL A 26 11.01 -18.45 10.04
CA VAL A 26 10.21 -17.41 10.68
C VAL A 26 9.43 -17.99 11.86
N ARG A 27 9.62 -17.40 13.03
CA ARG A 27 8.87 -17.75 14.24
C ARG A 27 7.74 -16.75 14.45
N TYR A 28 6.53 -17.25 14.64
CA TYR A 28 5.36 -16.43 14.93
C TYR A 28 4.99 -16.47 16.42
N GLU A 29 4.66 -15.31 16.98
CA GLU A 29 4.06 -15.17 18.31
C GLU A 29 2.57 -14.85 18.12
N PRO A 30 1.65 -15.79 18.43
CA PRO A 30 0.23 -15.65 18.12
C PRO A 30 -0.47 -14.54 18.89
N ALA A 31 -1.52 -13.94 18.27
CA ALA A 31 -2.44 -13.00 18.90
C ALA A 31 -3.90 -13.35 18.53
N PRO A 32 -4.55 -14.24 19.30
CA PRO A 32 -5.93 -14.65 19.04
C PRO A 32 -6.89 -13.47 18.95
N GLY A 33 -7.78 -13.48 17.95
CA GLY A 33 -8.76 -12.43 17.71
C GLY A 33 -8.23 -11.19 16.98
N ALA A 34 -6.96 -11.21 16.52
CA ALA A 34 -6.42 -10.15 15.69
C ALA A 34 -6.98 -10.22 14.26
N LEU A 35 -7.31 -9.07 13.65
CA LEU A 35 -7.84 -8.93 12.28
C LEU A 35 -8.97 -9.93 11.95
N PRO A 36 -10.08 -9.95 12.70
CA PRO A 36 -11.14 -10.92 12.49
C PRO A 36 -11.83 -10.72 11.15
N ALA A 37 -11.91 -11.78 10.34
CA ALA A 37 -12.51 -11.81 9.01
C ALA A 37 -12.97 -13.24 8.68
N ARG A 38 -13.80 -13.37 7.63
CA ARG A 38 -14.14 -14.70 7.07
C ARG A 38 -13.00 -15.26 6.21
N LEU A 39 -12.24 -14.37 5.59
CA LEU A 39 -11.04 -14.72 4.84
C LEU A 39 -9.79 -14.76 5.77
N PRO A 40 -8.73 -15.49 5.39
CA PRO A 40 -7.50 -15.64 6.20
C PRO A 40 -6.63 -14.38 6.18
N VAL A 41 -7.18 -13.27 6.71
CA VAL A 41 -6.52 -11.95 6.68
C VAL A 41 -5.30 -11.92 7.60
N LEU A 42 -5.39 -12.49 8.80
CA LEU A 42 -4.27 -12.54 9.73
C LEU A 42 -3.12 -13.38 9.17
N GLU A 43 -3.41 -14.52 8.55
CA GLU A 43 -2.43 -15.40 7.91
C GLU A 43 -1.72 -14.68 6.76
N THR A 44 -2.48 -13.96 5.91
CA THR A 44 -1.92 -13.12 4.86
C THR A 44 -1.02 -12.03 5.42
N ALA A 45 -1.50 -11.32 6.43
CA ALA A 45 -0.78 -10.22 7.05
C ALA A 45 0.55 -10.69 7.68
N ARG A 46 0.50 -11.74 8.51
CA ARG A 46 1.71 -12.27 9.15
C ARG A 46 2.71 -12.84 8.13
N ALA A 47 2.22 -13.51 7.07
CA ALA A 47 3.08 -14.05 6.03
C ALA A 47 3.85 -12.97 5.29
N THR A 48 3.18 -11.86 4.90
CA THR A 48 3.83 -10.75 4.21
C THR A 48 4.87 -10.03 5.08
N VAL A 49 4.58 -9.84 6.37
CA VAL A 49 5.53 -9.30 7.35
C VAL A 49 6.65 -10.32 7.64
N GLY A 50 6.33 -11.61 7.67
CA GLY A 50 7.28 -12.71 7.88
C GLY A 50 8.36 -12.75 6.81
N VAL A 51 7.96 -12.73 5.53
CA VAL A 51 8.93 -12.73 4.43
C VAL A 51 9.72 -11.42 4.36
N CYS A 52 9.13 -10.28 4.78
CA CYS A 52 9.85 -9.03 4.89
C CYS A 52 10.92 -9.08 6.00
N SER A 53 10.57 -9.64 7.16
CA SER A 53 11.50 -9.83 8.27
C SER A 53 12.65 -10.77 7.91
N LEU A 54 12.33 -11.86 7.20
CA LEU A 54 13.31 -12.82 6.72
C LEU A 54 14.26 -12.20 5.69
N ALA A 55 13.72 -11.46 4.71
CA ALA A 55 14.53 -10.78 3.71
C ALA A 55 15.45 -9.71 4.32
N ALA A 56 14.99 -9.03 5.37
CA ALA A 56 15.81 -8.08 6.12
C ALA A 56 16.97 -8.78 6.85
N ALA A 57 16.67 -9.89 7.52
CA ALA A 57 17.66 -10.70 8.21
C ALA A 57 18.71 -11.28 7.24
N ASP A 58 18.27 -11.78 6.08
CA ASP A 58 19.15 -12.35 5.06
C ASP A 58 20.05 -11.26 4.42
N LEU A 59 19.51 -10.06 4.12
CA LEU A 59 20.31 -8.95 3.60
C LEU A 59 21.38 -8.49 4.62
N LEU A 60 21.03 -8.42 5.91
CA LEU A 60 21.98 -8.07 6.97
C LEU A 60 23.12 -9.11 7.06
N ALA A 61 22.77 -10.38 6.99
CA ALA A 61 23.72 -11.50 7.00
C ALA A 61 24.67 -11.44 5.80
N GLU A 62 24.14 -11.25 4.61
CA GLU A 62 24.89 -11.11 3.36
C GLU A 62 25.90 -9.98 3.44
N ARG A 63 25.47 -8.79 3.86
CA ARG A 63 26.31 -7.59 3.93
C ARG A 63 27.45 -7.70 4.95
N ASN A 64 27.21 -8.40 6.06
CA ASN A 64 28.14 -8.46 7.17
C ASN A 64 28.94 -9.76 7.26
N GLY A 65 28.64 -10.72 6.38
CA GLY A 65 29.32 -12.04 6.39
C GLY A 65 29.04 -12.83 7.67
N VAL A 66 27.85 -12.69 8.27
CA VAL A 66 27.46 -13.34 9.53
C VAL A 66 26.24 -14.24 9.33
N PRO A 67 25.97 -15.19 10.22
CA PRO A 67 24.71 -15.95 10.15
C PRO A 67 23.49 -15.04 10.25
N ALA A 68 22.45 -15.34 9.47
CA ALA A 68 21.21 -14.57 9.49
C ALA A 68 20.56 -14.62 10.89
N PRO A 69 20.19 -13.46 11.46
CA PRO A 69 19.47 -13.43 12.73
C PRO A 69 18.10 -14.09 12.59
N GLU A 70 17.58 -14.64 13.69
CA GLU A 70 16.26 -15.26 13.74
C GLU A 70 15.17 -14.22 13.43
N ALA A 71 14.30 -14.51 12.47
CA ALA A 71 13.12 -13.71 12.18
C ALA A 71 11.99 -14.08 13.16
N VAL A 72 11.47 -13.06 13.87
CA VAL A 72 10.41 -13.23 14.88
C VAL A 72 9.31 -12.22 14.62
N VAL A 73 8.11 -12.69 14.30
CA VAL A 73 6.96 -11.86 13.97
C VAL A 73 5.89 -12.00 15.03
N ARG A 74 5.42 -10.89 15.58
CA ARG A 74 4.37 -10.83 16.58
C ARG A 74 3.07 -10.44 15.94
N GLU A 75 2.09 -11.34 15.93
CA GLU A 75 0.80 -11.10 15.26
C GLU A 75 0.05 -9.87 15.82
N ALA A 76 0.22 -9.56 17.11
CA ALA A 76 -0.35 -8.35 17.69
C ALA A 76 0.25 -7.06 17.11
N ALA A 77 1.58 -7.04 16.87
CA ALA A 77 2.24 -5.93 16.17
C ALA A 77 1.77 -5.84 14.72
N VAL A 78 1.65 -6.99 14.03
CA VAL A 78 1.13 -7.07 12.66
C VAL A 78 -0.27 -6.47 12.58
N ALA A 79 -1.18 -6.92 13.44
CA ALA A 79 -2.55 -6.44 13.45
C ALA A 79 -2.64 -4.93 13.73
N THR A 80 -1.86 -4.42 14.67
CA THR A 80 -1.82 -2.99 15.00
C THR A 80 -1.30 -2.17 13.82
N ALA A 81 -0.24 -2.65 13.15
CA ALA A 81 0.35 -1.97 11.99
C ALA A 81 -0.56 -1.99 10.76
N PHE A 82 -1.37 -3.05 10.57
CA PHE A 82 -2.33 -3.14 9.45
C PHE A 82 -3.54 -2.21 9.57
N VAL A 83 -3.72 -1.62 10.75
CA VAL A 83 -4.73 -0.58 11.01
C VAL A 83 -4.10 0.68 11.60
N SER A 84 -2.84 0.97 11.23
CA SER A 84 -2.05 2.09 11.79
C SER A 84 -2.78 3.43 11.71
N GLU A 85 -3.51 3.69 10.62
CA GLU A 85 -4.31 4.89 10.43
C GLU A 85 -5.41 5.08 11.47
N ARG A 86 -5.91 4.00 12.09
CA ARG A 86 -6.93 4.06 13.15
C ARG A 86 -6.33 4.41 14.51
N HIS A 87 -5.07 4.06 14.71
CA HIS A 87 -4.33 4.34 15.95
C HIS A 87 -3.63 5.69 15.92
N LEU A 88 -3.43 6.27 14.73
CA LEU A 88 -2.78 7.56 14.60
C LEU A 88 -3.50 8.64 15.40
N ARG A 89 -2.73 9.40 16.18
CA ARG A 89 -3.17 10.65 16.80
C ARG A 89 -2.19 11.75 16.48
N ILE A 90 -2.68 12.91 16.08
CA ILE A 90 -1.90 14.12 15.85
C ILE A 90 -2.30 15.12 16.93
N ASP A 91 -1.38 15.52 17.80
CA ASP A 91 -1.71 16.30 19.01
C ASP A 91 -2.86 15.67 19.82
N GLY A 92 -2.84 14.35 19.99
CA GLY A 92 -3.87 13.61 20.73
C GLY A 92 -5.21 13.44 19.99
N ARG A 93 -5.36 13.98 18.77
CA ARG A 93 -6.62 13.95 18.00
C ARG A 93 -6.59 12.89 16.91
N ALA A 94 -7.67 12.12 16.81
CA ALA A 94 -7.85 11.18 15.71
C ALA A 94 -8.10 11.95 14.40
N PRO A 95 -7.43 11.56 13.28
CA PRO A 95 -7.75 12.12 11.98
C PRO A 95 -9.16 11.71 11.53
N ALA A 96 -9.73 12.49 10.60
CA ALA A 96 -10.97 12.13 9.95
C ALA A 96 -10.81 10.83 9.15
N ALA A 97 -11.80 9.94 9.26
CA ALA A 97 -11.87 8.71 8.50
C ALA A 97 -12.16 8.96 6.99
N PHE A 98 -12.62 7.93 6.28
CA PHE A 98 -13.01 8.03 4.87
C PHE A 98 -13.96 9.20 4.59
N ALA A 99 -13.82 9.81 3.40
CA ALA A 99 -14.73 10.85 2.96
C ALA A 99 -16.17 10.31 2.83
N PRO A 100 -17.20 11.10 3.17
CA PRO A 100 -18.60 10.66 3.26
C PRO A 100 -19.18 10.02 1.99
N LEU A 101 -18.62 10.34 0.81
CA LEU A 101 -19.07 9.75 -0.46
C LEU A 101 -18.23 8.52 -0.89
N SER A 102 -17.31 8.04 -0.04
CA SER A 102 -16.61 6.78 -0.22
C SER A 102 -17.34 5.68 0.54
N GLY A 103 -18.02 4.79 -0.18
CA GLY A 103 -18.85 3.76 0.47
C GLY A 103 -19.50 2.81 -0.52
N PHE A 104 -20.30 1.89 0.02
CA PHE A 104 -21.18 1.05 -0.75
C PHE A 104 -22.55 1.72 -0.93
N TRP A 105 -23.06 1.66 -2.15
CA TRP A 105 -24.34 2.25 -2.54
C TRP A 105 -25.19 1.21 -3.24
N ARG A 106 -26.48 1.18 -2.91
CA ARG A 106 -27.43 0.33 -3.61
C ARG A 106 -27.66 0.84 -5.03
N THR A 107 -27.73 -0.06 -6.00
CA THR A 107 -28.09 0.18 -7.39
C THR A 107 -29.36 -0.61 -7.76
N ALA A 108 -29.88 -0.44 -8.95
CA ALA A 108 -31.08 -1.15 -9.40
C ALA A 108 -30.90 -2.69 -9.37
N ASP A 109 -29.70 -3.19 -9.59
CA ASP A 109 -29.38 -4.61 -9.76
C ASP A 109 -28.34 -5.16 -8.78
N GLY A 110 -27.85 -4.34 -7.83
CA GLY A 110 -26.80 -4.78 -6.91
C GLY A 110 -26.22 -3.67 -6.08
N TRP A 111 -24.89 -3.61 -6.03
CA TRP A 111 -24.14 -2.63 -5.25
C TRP A 111 -22.96 -2.09 -6.05
N VAL A 112 -22.62 -0.83 -5.77
CA VAL A 112 -21.40 -0.19 -6.26
C VAL A 112 -20.58 0.35 -5.10
N ARG A 113 -19.26 0.18 -5.17
CA ARG A 113 -18.29 0.82 -4.26
C ARG A 113 -17.74 2.05 -4.91
N THR A 114 -17.83 3.21 -4.26
CA THR A 114 -17.22 4.46 -4.69
C THR A 114 -15.98 4.79 -3.86
N HIS A 115 -15.02 5.52 -4.47
CA HIS A 115 -13.86 6.10 -3.79
C HIS A 115 -13.75 7.58 -4.13
N ALA A 116 -14.09 8.44 -3.16
CA ALA A 116 -14.22 9.89 -3.31
C ALA A 116 -13.38 10.67 -2.27
N ASN A 117 -12.33 10.04 -1.70
CA ASN A 117 -11.47 10.65 -0.69
C ASN A 117 -10.73 11.88 -1.21
N TYR A 118 -10.33 11.88 -2.48
CA TYR A 118 -9.67 13.01 -3.10
C TYR A 118 -10.68 13.97 -3.74
N PRO A 119 -10.54 15.31 -3.58
CA PRO A 119 -11.47 16.28 -4.14
C PRO A 119 -11.74 16.13 -5.63
N HIS A 120 -10.69 15.84 -6.41
CA HIS A 120 -10.80 15.65 -7.85
C HIS A 120 -11.56 14.37 -8.24
N HIS A 121 -11.45 13.28 -7.48
CA HIS A 121 -12.23 12.06 -7.69
C HIS A 121 -13.69 12.28 -7.34
N ARG A 122 -13.97 12.94 -6.22
CA ARG A 122 -15.32 13.32 -5.79
C ARG A 122 -16.02 14.21 -6.81
N SER A 123 -15.35 15.23 -7.30
CA SER A 123 -15.93 16.15 -8.29
C SER A 123 -16.28 15.42 -9.61
N ARG A 124 -15.46 14.46 -10.03
CA ARG A 124 -15.69 13.66 -11.24
C ARG A 124 -16.84 12.67 -11.05
N LEU A 125 -16.93 12.01 -9.89
CA LEU A 125 -18.05 11.15 -9.52
C LEU A 125 -19.38 11.89 -9.59
N LEU A 126 -19.50 13.01 -8.90
CA LEU A 126 -20.74 13.78 -8.85
C LEU A 126 -21.11 14.33 -10.21
N ARG A 127 -20.16 14.88 -10.96
CA ARG A 127 -20.40 15.44 -12.29
C ARG A 127 -20.87 14.38 -13.30
N SER A 128 -20.24 13.19 -13.30
CA SER A 128 -20.58 12.11 -14.23
C SER A 128 -21.99 11.56 -14.02
N LEU A 129 -22.50 11.68 -12.80
CA LEU A 129 -23.83 11.22 -12.42
C LEU A 129 -24.90 12.34 -12.42
N GLY A 130 -24.52 13.57 -12.79
CA GLY A 130 -25.45 14.72 -12.81
C GLY A 130 -25.85 15.22 -11.41
N VAL A 131 -25.09 14.83 -10.35
CA VAL A 131 -25.39 15.26 -8.99
C VAL A 131 -24.79 16.66 -8.76
N THR A 132 -25.67 17.66 -8.62
CA THR A 132 -25.26 19.05 -8.37
C THR A 132 -24.89 19.27 -6.92
N THR A 133 -23.79 19.99 -6.68
CA THR A 133 -23.32 20.33 -5.34
C THR A 133 -23.91 21.65 -4.82
N ARG A 134 -24.64 22.40 -5.65
CA ARG A 134 -25.24 23.68 -5.26
C ARG A 134 -26.49 23.44 -4.40
N SER A 135 -26.51 24.05 -3.21
CA SER A 135 -27.75 24.25 -2.47
C SER A 135 -28.52 25.42 -3.16
N ALA A 136 -29.83 25.27 -3.29
CA ALA A 136 -30.66 26.33 -3.89
C ALA A 136 -30.72 27.63 -3.09
N ALA A 137 -29.93 27.77 -2.02
CA ALA A 137 -30.08 28.85 -1.03
C ALA A 137 -28.96 29.88 -0.97
N THR A 138 -27.92 29.84 -1.84
CA THR A 138 -26.83 30.88 -1.74
C THR A 138 -26.33 31.33 -3.10
N ASP A 139 -27.10 32.18 -3.77
CA ASP A 139 -26.67 32.86 -5.00
C ASP A 139 -25.91 34.18 -4.74
N GLY A 140 -25.43 34.48 -3.52
CA GLY A 140 -24.94 35.80 -3.16
C GLY A 140 -23.46 35.96 -2.79
N GLU A 141 -22.71 34.95 -2.36
CA GLU A 141 -21.45 35.21 -1.63
C GLU A 141 -20.20 34.36 -1.98
N ALA A 142 -20.23 33.55 -3.01
CA ALA A 142 -19.18 32.55 -3.30
C ALA A 142 -18.14 32.96 -4.36
N ALA A 143 -17.89 34.22 -4.60
CA ALA A 143 -16.96 34.70 -5.65
C ALA A 143 -15.57 35.14 -5.15
N ARG A 144 -15.26 35.04 -3.85
CA ARG A 144 -13.97 35.51 -3.31
C ARG A 144 -13.38 34.50 -2.33
N GLY A 145 -12.74 33.43 -2.81
CA GLY A 145 -12.08 32.47 -1.92
C GLY A 145 -11.47 31.23 -2.62
N ALA A 146 -10.99 31.38 -3.84
CA ALA A 146 -10.45 30.25 -4.62
C ALA A 146 -8.92 30.24 -4.64
N ALA A 147 -8.25 30.37 -3.50
CA ALA A 147 -6.79 30.30 -3.41
C ALA A 147 -6.25 29.04 -2.70
N ASP A 148 -7.03 28.31 -1.91
CA ASP A 148 -6.54 27.22 -1.06
C ASP A 148 -7.19 25.85 -1.29
N GLY A 149 -7.58 25.50 -2.51
CA GLY A 149 -7.90 24.09 -2.89
C GLY A 149 -8.99 23.35 -2.08
N VAL A 150 -9.55 23.97 -1.05
CA VAL A 150 -10.66 23.45 -0.23
C VAL A 150 -11.96 24.00 -0.79
N THR A 151 -12.70 23.17 -1.54
CA THR A 151 -14.08 23.51 -1.91
C THR A 151 -14.96 23.55 -0.65
N THR A 152 -14.97 24.67 0.04
CA THR A 152 -15.94 25.02 1.06
C THR A 152 -17.26 25.29 0.36
N GLY A 153 -18.22 24.39 0.46
CA GLY A 153 -19.55 24.64 -0.14
C GLY A 153 -20.37 23.40 -0.49
N TRP A 154 -19.90 22.18 -0.14
CA TRP A 154 -20.73 20.99 -0.27
C TRP A 154 -21.03 20.39 1.11
N ASP A 155 -22.30 20.08 1.32
CA ASP A 155 -22.77 19.41 2.55
C ASP A 155 -23.00 17.94 2.23
N ALA A 156 -22.24 17.07 2.88
CA ALA A 156 -22.35 15.63 2.71
C ALA A 156 -23.75 15.12 3.08
N THR A 157 -24.41 15.72 4.06
CA THR A 157 -25.76 15.33 4.50
C THR A 157 -26.82 15.59 3.43
N VAL A 158 -26.58 16.57 2.57
CA VAL A 158 -27.45 16.90 1.42
C VAL A 158 -27.08 16.10 0.18
N ILE A 159 -25.79 15.94 -0.08
CA ILE A 159 -25.31 15.31 -1.33
C ILE A 159 -25.42 13.78 -1.28
N ALA A 160 -25.15 13.14 -0.15
CA ALA A 160 -25.19 11.69 -0.06
C ALA A 160 -26.58 11.09 -0.38
N PRO A 161 -27.71 11.62 0.12
CA PRO A 161 -29.04 11.15 -0.28
C PRO A 161 -29.35 11.34 -1.77
N ARG A 162 -28.89 12.44 -2.37
CA ARG A 162 -29.08 12.70 -3.81
C ARG A 162 -28.26 11.69 -4.64
N LEU A 163 -27.02 11.44 -4.25
CA LEU A 163 -26.20 10.42 -4.89
C LEU A 163 -26.84 9.05 -4.79
N ALA A 164 -27.33 8.67 -3.59
CA ALA A 164 -28.01 7.40 -3.38
C ALA A 164 -29.23 7.23 -4.28
N ALA A 165 -30.07 8.26 -4.44
CA ALA A 165 -31.25 8.23 -5.30
C ALA A 165 -30.86 8.00 -6.77
N VAL A 166 -29.85 8.73 -7.28
CA VAL A 166 -29.39 8.56 -8.67
C VAL A 166 -28.79 7.18 -8.90
N LEU A 167 -28.08 6.62 -7.93
CA LEU A 167 -27.47 5.30 -8.05
C LEU A 167 -28.51 4.17 -8.00
N ALA A 168 -29.57 4.31 -7.21
CA ALA A 168 -30.64 3.32 -7.08
C ALA A 168 -31.41 3.07 -8.39
N GLU A 169 -31.41 4.03 -9.30
CA GLU A 169 -32.11 3.95 -10.59
C GLU A 169 -31.28 3.34 -11.73
N ARG A 170 -29.97 3.09 -11.50
CA ARG A 170 -29.02 2.64 -12.52
C ARG A 170 -28.44 1.27 -12.19
N SER A 171 -28.01 0.53 -13.21
CA SER A 171 -27.27 -0.71 -12.97
C SER A 171 -25.85 -0.43 -12.44
N ALA A 172 -25.33 -1.34 -11.62
CA ALA A 172 -23.98 -1.22 -11.05
C ALA A 172 -22.91 -1.11 -12.14
N HIS A 173 -23.09 -1.85 -13.24
CA HIS A 173 -22.15 -1.82 -14.37
C HIS A 173 -22.20 -0.49 -15.12
N GLU A 174 -23.39 0.06 -15.38
CA GLU A 174 -23.55 1.38 -16.02
C GLU A 174 -22.88 2.48 -15.19
N VAL A 175 -23.10 2.48 -13.87
CA VAL A 175 -22.46 3.43 -12.94
C VAL A 175 -20.94 3.30 -13.02
N GLN A 176 -20.41 2.08 -12.95
CA GLN A 176 -18.98 1.83 -13.04
C GLN A 176 -18.38 2.45 -14.32
N GLU A 177 -18.93 2.11 -15.48
CA GLU A 177 -18.36 2.57 -16.76
C GLU A 177 -18.51 4.09 -16.94
N THR A 178 -19.66 4.66 -16.57
CA THR A 178 -19.92 6.10 -16.63
C THR A 178 -18.92 6.89 -15.76
N VAL A 179 -18.72 6.43 -14.53
CA VAL A 179 -17.82 7.10 -13.57
C VAL A 179 -16.36 6.95 -13.98
N TYR A 180 -15.92 5.76 -14.43
CA TYR A 180 -14.55 5.57 -14.91
C TYR A 180 -14.26 6.36 -16.19
N ALA A 181 -15.18 6.44 -17.14
CA ALA A 181 -15.04 7.24 -18.36
C ALA A 181 -14.81 8.73 -18.05
N ALA A 182 -15.43 9.24 -16.97
CA ALA A 182 -15.22 10.61 -16.49
C ALA A 182 -13.95 10.77 -15.62
N GLY A 183 -13.20 9.68 -15.38
CA GLY A 183 -12.02 9.66 -14.52
C GLY A 183 -12.34 9.73 -13.02
N GLY A 184 -13.59 9.48 -12.63
CA GLY A 184 -14.01 9.19 -11.27
C GLY A 184 -13.72 7.72 -10.90
N LEU A 185 -14.21 7.28 -9.74
CA LEU A 185 -13.95 5.94 -9.22
C LEU A 185 -15.19 5.31 -8.61
N ALA A 186 -15.71 4.30 -9.30
CA ALA A 186 -16.78 3.44 -8.84
C ALA A 186 -16.60 2.04 -9.44
N VAL A 187 -16.88 1.00 -8.66
CA VAL A 187 -16.75 -0.40 -9.09
C VAL A 187 -18.00 -1.16 -8.68
N ALA A 188 -18.59 -1.89 -9.62
CA ALA A 188 -19.66 -2.84 -9.34
C ALA A 188 -19.13 -3.94 -8.40
N THR A 189 -19.87 -4.24 -7.34
CA THR A 189 -19.50 -5.30 -6.41
C THR A 189 -19.72 -6.65 -7.09
N ALA A 190 -18.65 -7.43 -7.20
CA ALA A 190 -18.74 -8.79 -7.72
C ALA A 190 -19.41 -9.72 -6.69
N ALA A 191 -20.11 -10.76 -7.16
CA ALA A 191 -20.56 -11.85 -6.31
C ALA A 191 -19.38 -12.56 -5.66
N ALA A 192 -19.62 -13.27 -4.55
CA ALA A 192 -18.63 -14.14 -3.96
C ALA A 192 -18.24 -15.23 -5.00
N PRO A 193 -16.94 -15.42 -5.27
CA PRO A 193 -16.52 -16.43 -6.21
C PRO A 193 -16.82 -17.83 -5.65
N ALA A 194 -17.43 -18.70 -6.45
CA ALA A 194 -17.68 -20.10 -6.06
C ALA A 194 -16.39 -20.91 -6.01
N SER A 195 -15.36 -20.47 -6.72
CA SER A 195 -13.99 -21.02 -6.69
C SER A 195 -12.98 -19.94 -7.01
N ALA A 196 -11.68 -20.23 -6.82
CA ALA A 196 -10.59 -19.33 -7.23
C ALA A 196 -10.67 -18.94 -8.71
N VAL A 197 -11.18 -19.83 -9.56
CA VAL A 197 -11.38 -19.60 -11.00
C VAL A 197 -12.48 -18.56 -11.24
N ASP A 198 -13.44 -18.44 -10.32
CA ASP A 198 -14.60 -17.56 -10.45
C ASP A 198 -14.34 -16.15 -9.85
N ALA A 199 -13.20 -15.92 -9.21
CA ALA A 199 -12.85 -14.59 -8.65
C ALA A 199 -12.76 -13.48 -9.73
N GLY A 200 -13.16 -13.81 -10.94
CA GLY A 200 -13.24 -12.93 -12.09
C GLY A 200 -11.88 -12.62 -12.73
N PRO A 201 -11.89 -12.07 -13.92
CA PRO A 201 -10.66 -11.85 -14.71
C PRO A 201 -9.67 -10.83 -14.10
N ARG A 202 -9.96 -10.31 -12.91
CA ARG A 202 -9.20 -9.22 -12.27
C ARG A 202 -8.20 -9.68 -11.22
N ALA A 203 -8.36 -10.89 -10.68
CA ALA A 203 -7.50 -11.39 -9.59
C ALA A 203 -6.96 -12.80 -9.83
N VAL A 204 -7.64 -13.63 -10.63
CA VAL A 204 -7.29 -15.05 -10.81
C VAL A 204 -6.05 -15.20 -11.67
N GLY A 205 -5.12 -16.01 -11.19
CA GLY A 205 -3.91 -16.39 -11.94
C GLY A 205 -2.86 -15.27 -12.08
N LEU A 206 -3.05 -14.12 -11.44
CA LEU A 206 -1.99 -13.11 -11.39
C LEU A 206 -0.88 -13.60 -10.46
N PRO A 207 0.37 -13.63 -10.89
CA PRO A 207 1.48 -13.94 -10.01
C PRO A 207 1.60 -12.90 -8.91
N LEU A 208 1.90 -13.34 -7.69
CA LEU A 208 2.02 -12.46 -6.53
C LEU A 208 3.15 -11.43 -6.71
N VAL A 209 4.22 -11.84 -7.39
CA VAL A 209 5.35 -11.01 -7.80
C VAL A 209 5.74 -11.34 -9.24
N GLU A 210 5.89 -10.32 -10.07
CA GLU A 210 6.43 -10.45 -11.43
C GLU A 210 7.82 -9.82 -11.49
N THR A 211 8.75 -10.49 -12.17
CA THR A 211 10.10 -9.97 -12.44
C THR A 211 10.39 -10.05 -13.93
N PRO A 212 9.77 -9.15 -14.74
CA PRO A 212 9.83 -9.25 -16.19
C PRO A 212 11.21 -8.93 -16.77
N ARG A 213 12.05 -8.22 -16.02
CA ARG A 213 13.41 -7.89 -16.46
C ARG A 213 14.39 -7.99 -15.29
N VAL A 214 15.50 -8.67 -15.56
CA VAL A 214 16.72 -8.71 -14.76
C VAL A 214 17.86 -8.33 -15.66
N THR A 215 18.79 -7.49 -15.21
CA THR A 215 19.94 -7.08 -16.00
C THR A 215 21.08 -8.10 -15.83
N ASP A 216 21.93 -8.27 -16.87
CA ASP A 216 23.09 -9.17 -16.82
C ASP A 216 24.33 -8.48 -16.26
N ARG A 217 24.20 -7.25 -15.76
CA ARG A 217 25.32 -6.43 -15.28
C ARG A 217 25.33 -6.40 -13.76
N PRO A 218 26.19 -7.16 -13.10
CA PRO A 218 26.38 -7.10 -11.65
C PRO A 218 26.63 -5.67 -11.18
N ALA A 219 26.05 -5.32 -10.06
CA ALA A 219 26.33 -4.05 -9.38
C ALA A 219 27.37 -4.27 -8.26
N PRO A 220 28.10 -3.25 -7.85
CA PRO A 220 28.96 -3.37 -6.68
C PRO A 220 28.18 -3.88 -5.46
N PRO A 221 28.74 -4.78 -4.64
CA PRO A 221 28.12 -5.21 -3.40
C PRO A 221 27.88 -4.01 -2.49
N LEU A 222 26.84 -4.09 -1.69
CA LEU A 222 26.61 -3.12 -0.64
C LEU A 222 27.73 -3.24 0.42
N PRO A 223 28.25 -2.13 0.97
CA PRO A 223 29.22 -2.18 2.06
C PRO A 223 28.59 -2.85 3.30
N ALA A 224 29.39 -3.25 4.25
CA ALA A 224 28.90 -3.76 5.53
C ALA A 224 27.92 -2.77 6.17
N ALA A 225 26.84 -3.31 6.72
CA ALA A 225 25.78 -2.51 7.35
C ALA A 225 26.21 -2.11 8.77
N SER A 226 26.04 -0.85 9.14
CA SER A 226 26.37 -0.33 10.47
C SER A 226 25.15 -0.20 11.39
N SER A 227 23.99 0.15 10.86
CA SER A 227 22.78 0.43 11.65
C SER A 227 21.60 -0.47 11.30
N GLY A 228 21.49 -0.92 10.06
CA GLY A 228 20.38 -1.76 9.62
C GLY A 228 20.61 -2.39 8.25
N PRO A 229 19.81 -3.38 7.84
CA PRO A 229 20.05 -4.12 6.60
C PRO A 229 20.05 -3.23 5.35
N ALA A 230 19.31 -2.13 5.35
CA ALA A 230 19.25 -1.18 4.24
C ALA A 230 20.10 0.11 4.48
N ASP A 231 21.03 0.08 5.45
CA ASP A 231 21.91 1.21 5.74
C ASP A 231 22.66 1.68 4.49
N GLY A 232 22.65 3.01 4.24
CA GLY A 232 23.28 3.63 3.07
C GLY A 232 22.55 3.38 1.73
N VAL A 233 21.45 2.65 1.69
CA VAL A 233 20.63 2.46 0.48
C VAL A 233 19.78 3.71 0.23
N ARG A 234 19.84 4.27 -0.98
CA ARG A 234 19.07 5.44 -1.41
C ARG A 234 17.80 5.03 -2.15
N VAL A 235 16.66 5.37 -1.58
CA VAL A 235 15.33 4.99 -2.10
C VAL A 235 14.57 6.22 -2.55
N LEU A 236 14.31 6.32 -3.86
CA LEU A 236 13.43 7.33 -4.43
C LEU A 236 11.99 6.82 -4.37
N ASP A 237 11.17 7.44 -3.51
CA ASP A 237 9.78 7.06 -3.28
C ASP A 237 8.83 7.95 -4.10
N LEU A 238 8.28 7.42 -5.18
CA LEU A 238 7.28 8.08 -6.03
C LEU A 238 5.88 7.50 -5.75
N THR A 239 5.59 7.11 -4.50
CA THR A 239 4.34 6.46 -4.14
C THR A 239 3.42 7.34 -3.30
N ARG A 240 2.16 6.93 -3.22
CA ARG A 240 1.11 7.62 -2.49
C ARG A 240 0.17 6.61 -1.83
N VAL A 241 -0.68 7.08 -0.96
CA VAL A 241 -1.73 6.32 -0.26
C VAL A 241 -1.13 5.40 0.81
N ILE A 242 -1.22 4.07 0.68
CA ILE A 242 -0.81 3.11 1.72
C ILE A 242 0.26 2.14 1.20
N ALA A 243 -0.02 1.35 0.18
CA ALA A 243 0.83 0.20 -0.20
C ALA A 243 2.31 0.55 -0.44
N GLY A 244 2.58 1.46 -1.37
CA GLY A 244 3.95 1.92 -1.63
C GLY A 244 4.57 2.63 -0.43
N PRO A 245 3.87 3.58 0.22
CA PRO A 245 4.36 4.23 1.41
C PRO A 245 4.65 3.29 2.60
N VAL A 246 3.91 2.20 2.79
CA VAL A 246 4.22 1.16 3.78
C VAL A 246 5.52 0.46 3.44
N ALA A 247 5.74 0.12 2.16
CA ALA A 247 7.01 -0.46 1.73
C ALA A 247 8.19 0.47 2.01
N THR A 248 8.07 1.73 1.62
CA THR A 248 9.17 2.69 1.73
C THR A 248 9.41 3.16 3.18
N ARG A 249 8.37 3.27 4.04
CA ARG A 249 8.60 3.49 5.48
C ARG A 249 9.26 2.28 6.16
N THR A 250 9.01 1.05 5.65
CA THR A 250 9.69 -0.14 6.13
C THR A 250 11.17 -0.14 5.73
N LEU A 251 11.50 0.26 4.51
CA LEU A 251 12.90 0.44 4.10
C LEU A 251 13.60 1.54 4.91
N ALA A 252 12.92 2.64 5.23
CA ALA A 252 13.44 3.69 6.11
C ALA A 252 13.69 3.17 7.54
N LEU A 253 12.78 2.37 8.11
CA LEU A 253 12.98 1.69 9.39
C LEU A 253 14.27 0.86 9.39
N LEU A 254 14.56 0.20 8.28
CA LEU A 254 15.70 -0.69 8.11
C LEU A 254 17.01 0.03 7.73
N GLY A 255 17.03 1.37 7.77
CA GLY A 255 18.21 2.20 7.61
C GLY A 255 18.37 2.88 6.24
N ALA A 256 17.45 2.72 5.31
CA ALA A 256 17.52 3.38 4.00
C ALA A 256 17.31 4.90 4.11
N ASP A 257 18.04 5.67 3.31
CA ASP A 257 17.75 7.09 3.05
C ASP A 257 16.61 7.18 2.04
N VAL A 258 15.40 7.42 2.54
CA VAL A 258 14.19 7.48 1.71
C VAL A 258 13.76 8.91 1.45
N LEU A 259 13.76 9.30 0.17
CA LEU A 259 13.24 10.60 -0.28
C LEU A 259 11.93 10.39 -1.05
N ARG A 260 10.82 10.81 -0.44
CA ARG A 260 9.53 10.85 -1.10
C ARG A 260 9.42 12.10 -1.98
N VAL A 261 9.00 11.90 -3.23
CA VAL A 261 8.79 12.97 -4.21
C VAL A 261 7.35 12.99 -4.67
N ASP A 262 6.66 14.08 -4.40
CA ASP A 262 5.27 14.29 -4.80
C ASP A 262 5.14 15.38 -5.88
N ALA A 263 4.11 15.26 -6.72
CA ALA A 263 3.74 16.33 -7.65
C ALA A 263 3.05 17.47 -6.90
N PRO A 264 3.41 18.75 -7.12
CA PRO A 264 2.81 19.89 -6.42
C PRO A 264 1.28 19.99 -6.56
N GLY A 265 0.74 19.57 -7.71
CA GLY A 265 -0.69 19.60 -8.01
C GLY A 265 -1.52 18.44 -7.45
N LEU A 266 -0.90 17.50 -6.72
CA LEU A 266 -1.56 16.34 -6.14
C LEU A 266 -1.25 16.23 -4.64
N PRO A 267 -1.79 17.12 -3.80
CA PRO A 267 -1.49 17.10 -2.37
C PRO A 267 -1.96 15.80 -1.70
N GLU A 268 -1.23 15.39 -0.68
CA GLU A 268 -1.62 14.32 0.23
C GLU A 268 -2.25 14.93 1.49
N SER A 269 -3.11 14.20 2.18
CA SER A 269 -3.62 14.66 3.48
C SER A 269 -2.53 14.58 4.55
N ASP A 270 -2.54 15.53 5.48
CA ASP A 270 -1.59 15.53 6.60
C ASP A 270 -1.62 14.22 7.38
N SER A 271 -2.80 13.65 7.60
CA SER A 271 -2.94 12.37 8.33
C SER A 271 -2.36 11.18 7.57
N SER A 272 -2.63 11.08 6.25
CA SER A 272 -2.04 9.99 5.45
C SER A 272 -0.52 10.10 5.40
N HIS A 273 -0.01 11.33 5.26
CA HIS A 273 1.43 11.56 5.25
C HIS A 273 2.06 11.34 6.64
N ALA A 274 1.38 11.74 7.72
CA ALA A 274 1.86 11.53 9.08
C ALA A 274 2.00 10.03 9.41
N ASP A 275 1.03 9.19 9.02
CA ASP A 275 1.12 7.75 9.23
C ASP A 275 2.23 7.09 8.39
N THR A 276 2.28 7.41 7.10
CA THR A 276 3.15 6.71 6.16
C THR A 276 4.50 7.36 5.90
N GLY A 277 4.73 8.56 6.45
CA GLY A 277 5.97 9.32 6.30
C GLY A 277 7.08 9.02 7.31
N MET A 278 6.86 8.06 8.22
CA MET A 278 7.81 7.69 9.27
C MET A 278 9.20 7.38 8.71
N GLY A 279 10.24 8.01 9.28
CA GLY A 279 11.64 7.86 8.87
C GLY A 279 12.01 8.46 7.52
N LYS A 280 11.06 9.04 6.79
CA LYS A 280 11.28 9.57 5.44
C LYS A 280 11.44 11.08 5.42
N ARG A 281 12.07 11.58 4.35
CA ARG A 281 12.02 12.98 3.93
C ARG A 281 11.02 13.14 2.78
N SER A 282 10.42 14.31 2.65
CA SER A 282 9.39 14.59 1.65
C SER A 282 9.63 15.90 0.92
N THR A 283 9.73 15.83 -0.40
CA THR A 283 9.90 16.99 -1.29
C THR A 283 8.84 17.02 -2.39
N ARG A 284 8.74 18.13 -3.08
CA ARG A 284 7.84 18.31 -4.23
C ARG A 284 8.63 18.69 -5.46
N LEU A 285 8.43 17.94 -6.54
CA LEU A 285 9.01 18.23 -7.84
C LEU A 285 7.93 18.26 -8.92
N ASP A 286 7.90 19.30 -9.71
CA ASP A 286 7.11 19.33 -10.94
C ASP A 286 7.91 18.67 -12.07
N LEU A 287 7.64 17.41 -12.32
CA LEU A 287 8.31 16.62 -13.36
C LEU A 287 7.94 17.07 -14.80
N ALA A 288 6.93 17.94 -14.96
CA ALA A 288 6.64 18.56 -16.26
C ALA A 288 7.58 19.74 -16.55
N SER A 289 8.18 20.34 -15.51
CA SER A 289 9.12 21.44 -15.66
C SER A 289 10.55 20.95 -15.95
N PRO A 290 11.35 21.67 -16.76
CA PRO A 290 12.76 21.34 -16.99
C PRO A 290 13.59 21.31 -15.70
N GLY A 291 13.31 22.22 -14.75
CA GLY A 291 13.99 22.29 -13.45
C GLY A 291 13.73 21.06 -12.61
N GLY A 292 12.46 20.65 -12.49
CA GLY A 292 12.10 19.45 -11.74
C GLY A 292 12.67 18.16 -12.34
N ARG A 293 12.74 18.08 -13.67
CA ARG A 293 13.39 16.94 -14.35
C ARG A 293 14.87 16.85 -14.04
N ARG A 294 15.60 17.96 -14.14
CA ARG A 294 17.03 17.97 -13.85
C ARG A 294 17.31 17.50 -12.41
N VAL A 295 16.56 17.99 -11.44
CA VAL A 295 16.72 17.55 -10.05
C VAL A 295 16.39 16.06 -9.90
N LEU A 296 15.36 15.56 -10.57
CA LEU A 296 15.05 14.13 -10.57
C LEU A 296 16.19 13.31 -11.19
N ASP A 297 16.76 13.75 -12.31
CA ASP A 297 17.88 13.07 -12.97
C ASP A 297 19.12 13.02 -12.06
N GLU A 298 19.44 14.12 -11.38
CA GLU A 298 20.51 14.18 -10.38
C GLU A 298 20.29 13.17 -9.21
N LEU A 299 19.04 13.06 -8.72
CA LEU A 299 18.70 12.06 -7.71
C LEU A 299 18.85 10.63 -8.22
N LEU A 300 18.44 10.38 -9.47
CA LEU A 300 18.53 9.05 -10.10
C LEU A 300 19.96 8.60 -10.35
N GLU A 301 20.93 9.52 -10.49
CA GLU A 301 22.35 9.15 -10.72
C GLU A 301 22.91 8.28 -9.62
N THR A 302 22.41 8.43 -8.39
CA THR A 302 22.95 7.72 -7.22
C THR A 302 21.89 6.94 -6.44
N ALA A 303 20.65 6.88 -6.93
CA ALA A 303 19.61 6.04 -6.33
C ALA A 303 19.94 4.55 -6.47
N ASP A 304 19.66 3.76 -5.44
CA ASP A 304 19.74 2.30 -5.47
C ASP A 304 18.40 1.65 -5.79
N VAL A 305 17.32 2.32 -5.39
CA VAL A 305 15.95 1.84 -5.54
C VAL A 305 15.04 2.96 -6.00
N VAL A 306 14.16 2.68 -6.95
CA VAL A 306 13.03 3.55 -7.32
C VAL A 306 11.74 2.78 -7.06
N VAL A 307 10.85 3.35 -6.27
CA VAL A 307 9.53 2.76 -5.98
C VAL A 307 8.43 3.62 -6.59
N THR A 308 7.57 3.04 -7.42
CA THR A 308 6.43 3.74 -8.04
C THR A 308 5.10 3.07 -7.72
N GLY A 309 4.05 3.87 -7.54
CA GLY A 309 2.69 3.41 -7.22
C GLY A 309 1.63 3.99 -8.16
N TYR A 310 1.89 3.97 -9.46
CA TYR A 310 1.00 4.51 -10.48
C TYR A 310 0.53 3.44 -11.46
N ARG A 311 -0.50 3.75 -12.25
CA ARG A 311 -0.96 2.88 -13.33
C ARG A 311 0.19 2.58 -14.30
N PRO A 312 0.24 1.37 -14.89
CA PRO A 312 1.22 1.05 -15.92
C PRO A 312 1.33 2.16 -16.99
N GLY A 313 2.55 2.54 -17.34
CA GLY A 313 2.84 3.58 -18.33
C GLY A 313 2.64 5.03 -17.89
N ALA A 314 2.09 5.29 -16.70
CA ALA A 314 1.77 6.66 -16.28
C ALA A 314 3.00 7.59 -16.13
N LEU A 315 4.15 7.02 -15.83
CA LEU A 315 5.40 7.74 -15.62
C LEU A 315 6.38 7.65 -16.82
N ASP A 316 6.06 6.87 -17.87
CA ASP A 316 6.96 6.65 -19.02
C ASP A 316 7.32 7.94 -19.74
N ARG A 317 6.36 8.87 -19.85
CA ARG A 317 6.60 10.21 -20.42
C ARG A 317 7.67 11.04 -19.69
N PHE A 318 8.02 10.63 -18.46
CA PHE A 318 9.07 11.26 -17.66
C PHE A 318 10.38 10.47 -17.67
N GLY A 319 10.49 9.40 -18.48
CA GLY A 319 11.66 8.53 -18.52
C GLY A 319 11.78 7.62 -17.29
N LEU A 320 10.68 7.41 -16.55
CA LEU A 320 10.62 6.60 -15.35
C LEU A 320 10.03 5.20 -15.59
N GLY A 321 9.92 4.78 -16.85
CA GLY A 321 9.63 3.39 -17.19
C GLY A 321 10.81 2.48 -16.81
N PRO A 322 10.56 1.23 -16.37
CA PRO A 322 11.61 0.32 -15.89
C PRO A 322 12.69 0.05 -16.93
N GLU A 323 12.32 -0.05 -18.20
CA GLU A 323 13.29 -0.24 -19.30
C GLU A 323 14.28 0.94 -19.37
N SER A 324 13.76 2.17 -19.43
CA SER A 324 14.59 3.38 -19.47
C SER A 324 15.49 3.51 -18.24
N LEU A 325 14.96 3.20 -17.05
CA LEU A 325 15.71 3.28 -15.80
C LEU A 325 16.83 2.23 -15.75
N LEU A 326 16.55 0.98 -16.13
CA LEU A 326 17.54 -0.11 -16.12
C LEU A 326 18.57 0.01 -17.23
N ASP A 327 18.23 0.60 -18.37
CA ASP A 327 19.20 0.94 -19.43
C ASP A 327 20.20 2.00 -18.96
N ARG A 328 19.72 3.02 -18.25
CA ARG A 328 20.56 4.08 -17.67
C ARG A 328 21.38 3.58 -16.47
N ARG A 329 20.80 2.74 -15.63
CA ARG A 329 21.36 2.25 -14.36
C ARG A 329 21.13 0.74 -14.21
N PRO A 330 21.98 -0.12 -14.80
CA PRO A 330 21.79 -1.57 -14.77
C PRO A 330 21.79 -2.22 -13.36
N GLY A 331 22.32 -1.53 -12.35
CA GLY A 331 22.29 -1.98 -10.96
C GLY A 331 21.08 -1.48 -10.14
N LEU A 332 20.18 -0.73 -10.76
CA LEU A 332 19.02 -0.14 -10.07
C LEU A 332 17.95 -1.21 -9.80
N ILE A 333 17.33 -1.13 -8.63
CA ILE A 333 16.11 -1.89 -8.34
C ILE A 333 14.90 -0.98 -8.63
N VAL A 334 14.07 -1.37 -9.58
CA VAL A 334 12.82 -0.68 -9.90
C VAL A 334 11.67 -1.51 -9.36
N ALA A 335 10.97 -1.00 -8.35
CA ALA A 335 9.83 -1.68 -7.74
C ALA A 335 8.54 -0.90 -8.04
N GLN A 336 7.61 -1.57 -8.71
CA GLN A 336 6.37 -0.97 -9.18
C GLN A 336 5.17 -1.65 -8.54
N LEU A 337 4.15 -0.87 -8.19
CA LEU A 337 2.86 -1.41 -7.80
C LEU A 337 1.71 -0.72 -8.53
N CYS A 338 0.66 -1.48 -8.80
CA CYS A 338 -0.59 -0.96 -9.33
C CYS A 338 -1.79 -1.69 -8.71
N ALA A 339 -3.01 -1.22 -8.99
CA ALA A 339 -4.19 -1.87 -8.41
C ALA A 339 -4.55 -3.19 -9.13
N TRP A 340 -4.51 -3.23 -10.47
CA TRP A 340 -5.19 -4.24 -11.28
C TRP A 340 -4.27 -5.22 -12.02
N GLY A 341 -2.92 -5.13 -11.80
CA GLY A 341 -1.93 -5.92 -12.54
C GLY A 341 -1.64 -5.35 -13.93
N TRP A 342 -0.57 -5.85 -14.56
CA TRP A 342 -0.10 -5.34 -15.86
C TRP A 342 -0.80 -5.99 -17.05
N SER A 343 -1.19 -7.26 -16.92
CA SER A 343 -1.84 -8.04 -17.99
C SER A 343 -3.38 -7.95 -17.96
N SER A 344 -3.95 -7.32 -16.95
CA SER A 344 -5.40 -7.20 -16.78
C SER A 344 -5.99 -6.20 -17.78
N PRO A 345 -7.19 -6.44 -18.33
CA PRO A 345 -7.94 -5.41 -19.07
C PRO A 345 -8.18 -4.13 -18.27
N TRP A 346 -8.04 -4.17 -16.94
CA TRP A 346 -8.18 -3.04 -16.05
C TRP A 346 -6.85 -2.34 -15.71
N ALA A 347 -5.73 -2.82 -16.24
CA ALA A 347 -4.41 -2.21 -16.00
C ALA A 347 -4.38 -0.68 -16.19
N PRO A 348 -5.07 -0.08 -17.21
CA PRO A 348 -5.11 1.37 -17.36
C PRO A 348 -6.00 2.09 -16.35
N ARG A 349 -6.83 1.36 -15.57
CA ARG A 349 -7.76 1.96 -14.60
C ARG A 349 -7.05 2.31 -13.30
N ARG A 350 -7.48 3.39 -12.66
CA ARG A 350 -7.10 3.66 -11.27
C ARG A 350 -7.83 2.70 -10.35
N GLY A 351 -7.19 2.33 -9.24
CA GLY A 351 -7.82 1.51 -8.21
C GLY A 351 -7.26 1.85 -6.84
N PHE A 352 -7.94 1.36 -5.83
CA PHE A 352 -7.60 1.44 -4.42
C PHE A 352 -8.03 0.14 -3.77
N ASP A 353 -7.46 -0.21 -2.63
CA ASP A 353 -7.76 -1.43 -1.89
C ASP A 353 -9.27 -1.73 -1.83
N SER A 354 -10.08 -0.81 -1.33
CA SER A 354 -11.52 -0.99 -1.20
C SER A 354 -12.27 -1.23 -2.51
N LEU A 355 -11.75 -0.72 -3.64
CA LEU A 355 -12.30 -1.00 -4.97
C LEU A 355 -11.91 -2.39 -5.45
N VAL A 356 -10.68 -2.83 -5.15
CA VAL A 356 -10.22 -4.19 -5.45
C VAL A 356 -11.02 -5.20 -4.63
N GLN A 357 -11.25 -4.97 -3.33
CA GLN A 357 -12.11 -5.81 -2.51
C GLN A 357 -13.51 -5.97 -3.13
N ALA A 358 -14.12 -4.88 -3.59
CA ALA A 358 -15.45 -4.92 -4.23
C ALA A 358 -15.44 -5.69 -5.56
N ALA A 359 -14.43 -5.45 -6.41
CA ALA A 359 -14.35 -6.05 -7.74
C ALA A 359 -14.01 -7.54 -7.75
N THR A 360 -13.35 -8.04 -6.70
CA THR A 360 -12.87 -9.43 -6.62
C THR A 360 -13.81 -10.36 -5.85
N GLY A 361 -14.92 -9.84 -5.31
CA GLY A 361 -15.86 -10.63 -4.52
C GLY A 361 -15.54 -10.71 -3.02
N ILE A 362 -14.42 -10.16 -2.55
CA ILE A 362 -14.09 -10.09 -1.12
C ILE A 362 -15.23 -9.43 -0.36
N ALA A 363 -15.76 -8.31 -0.86
CA ALA A 363 -16.83 -7.59 -0.21
C ALA A 363 -18.14 -8.40 -0.09
N ALA A 364 -18.38 -9.35 -0.99
CA ALA A 364 -19.51 -10.26 -0.92
C ALA A 364 -19.28 -11.40 0.08
N ILE A 365 -18.03 -11.90 0.20
CA ILE A 365 -17.67 -12.90 1.22
C ILE A 365 -17.81 -12.30 2.63
N GLU A 366 -17.34 -11.07 2.82
CA GLU A 366 -17.41 -10.35 4.11
C GLU A 366 -18.76 -9.69 4.38
N ALA A 367 -19.80 -9.98 3.56
CA ALA A 367 -21.12 -9.36 3.68
C ALA A 367 -21.79 -9.65 5.03
N GLY A 368 -22.51 -8.66 5.56
CA GLY A 368 -23.35 -8.83 6.73
C GLY A 368 -24.54 -9.77 6.49
N GLU A 369 -25.24 -10.12 7.56
CA GLU A 369 -26.46 -10.94 7.49
C GLU A 369 -27.58 -10.27 6.71
N ASP A 370 -27.58 -8.95 6.61
CA ASP A 370 -28.51 -8.15 5.82
C ASP A 370 -28.16 -8.14 4.29
N GLY A 371 -27.13 -8.87 3.87
CA GLY A 371 -26.66 -8.93 2.51
C GLY A 371 -25.94 -7.64 2.03
N ARG A 372 -25.67 -6.71 2.91
CA ARG A 372 -24.86 -5.53 2.59
C ARG A 372 -23.38 -5.95 2.44
N PRO A 373 -22.68 -5.54 1.37
CA PRO A 373 -21.28 -5.86 1.19
C PRO A 373 -20.43 -5.39 2.39
N GLY A 374 -19.53 -6.26 2.83
CA GLY A 374 -18.61 -6.00 3.92
C GLY A 374 -17.26 -5.47 3.44
N VAL A 375 -16.34 -5.31 4.38
CA VAL A 375 -14.96 -4.90 4.14
C VAL A 375 -14.03 -5.74 5.00
N LEU A 376 -12.81 -5.93 4.53
CA LEU A 376 -11.75 -6.52 5.38
C LEU A 376 -11.50 -5.65 6.63
N PRO A 377 -11.02 -6.21 7.73
CA PRO A 377 -10.76 -5.48 8.98
C PRO A 377 -9.68 -4.40 8.84
N ALA A 378 -8.94 -4.41 7.74
CA ALA A 378 -7.88 -3.47 7.39
C ALA A 378 -7.90 -3.18 5.89
N GLN A 379 -7.09 -2.20 5.42
CA GLN A 379 -6.68 -2.10 4.03
C GLN A 379 -5.61 -3.18 3.76
N ALA A 380 -6.02 -4.45 3.91
CA ALA A 380 -5.12 -5.59 4.00
C ALA A 380 -4.37 -5.87 2.69
N LEU A 381 -4.99 -5.53 1.55
CA LEU A 381 -4.35 -5.65 0.24
C LEU A 381 -3.23 -4.62 0.09
N ASP A 382 -3.47 -3.37 0.53
CA ASP A 382 -2.47 -2.31 0.52
C ASP A 382 -1.28 -2.67 1.43
N HIS A 383 -1.54 -2.95 2.70
CA HIS A 383 -0.48 -3.28 3.67
C HIS A 383 0.29 -4.54 3.27
N GLY A 384 -0.42 -5.62 2.90
CA GLY A 384 0.19 -6.87 2.47
C GLY A 384 1.08 -6.69 1.23
N THR A 385 0.57 -6.00 0.19
CA THR A 385 1.38 -5.67 -1.00
C THR A 385 2.57 -4.80 -0.64
N GLY A 386 2.42 -3.86 0.30
CA GLY A 386 3.51 -3.01 0.78
C GLY A 386 4.65 -3.80 1.43
N TYR A 387 4.35 -4.72 2.34
CA TYR A 387 5.38 -5.58 2.95
C TYR A 387 6.01 -6.56 1.97
N LEU A 388 5.23 -7.12 1.03
CA LEU A 388 5.77 -7.94 -0.06
C LEU A 388 6.73 -7.14 -0.96
N LEU A 389 6.39 -5.89 -1.28
CA LEU A 389 7.26 -5.02 -2.07
C LEU A 389 8.56 -4.72 -1.32
N ALA A 390 8.49 -4.39 -0.03
CA ALA A 390 9.69 -4.19 0.79
C ALA A 390 10.56 -5.46 0.80
N ALA A 391 9.97 -6.64 0.99
CA ALA A 391 10.67 -7.91 0.95
C ALA A 391 11.36 -8.15 -0.41
N GLY A 392 10.65 -7.88 -1.50
CA GLY A 392 11.19 -8.01 -2.86
C GLY A 392 12.38 -7.08 -3.11
N VAL A 393 12.32 -5.84 -2.63
CA VAL A 393 13.44 -4.87 -2.71
C VAL A 393 14.64 -5.37 -1.90
N LEU A 394 14.44 -5.83 -0.65
CA LEU A 394 15.51 -6.32 0.21
C LEU A 394 16.20 -7.56 -0.40
N ARG A 395 15.43 -8.49 -0.95
CA ARG A 395 15.99 -9.65 -1.67
C ARG A 395 16.74 -9.23 -2.93
N ALA A 396 16.18 -8.30 -3.70
CA ALA A 396 16.83 -7.79 -4.90
C ALA A 396 18.17 -7.11 -4.56
N LEU A 397 18.24 -6.37 -3.46
CA LEU A 397 19.49 -5.75 -2.97
C LEU A 397 20.52 -6.80 -2.56
N ALA A 398 20.13 -7.89 -1.88
CA ALA A 398 21.03 -8.99 -1.54
C ALA A 398 21.61 -9.69 -2.78
N GLU A 399 20.80 -9.85 -3.84
CA GLU A 399 21.21 -10.57 -5.04
C GLU A 399 21.85 -9.68 -6.12
N ARG A 400 21.82 -8.34 -5.98
CA ARG A 400 22.22 -7.42 -7.06
C ARG A 400 23.70 -7.51 -7.46
N ALA A 401 24.56 -7.90 -6.52
CA ALA A 401 25.99 -8.10 -6.81
C ALA A 401 26.23 -9.30 -7.75
N ALA A 402 25.37 -10.30 -7.71
CA ALA A 402 25.46 -11.48 -8.58
C ALA A 402 24.59 -11.34 -9.83
N ARG A 403 23.42 -10.69 -9.73
CA ARG A 403 22.38 -10.72 -10.76
C ARG A 403 22.05 -9.34 -11.37
N GLY A 404 22.65 -8.26 -10.89
CA GLY A 404 22.33 -6.89 -11.35
C GLY A 404 21.00 -6.35 -10.83
N GLY A 405 20.55 -5.24 -11.45
CA GLY A 405 19.27 -4.64 -11.15
C GLY A 405 18.10 -5.38 -11.76
N ARG A 406 16.88 -5.05 -11.33
CA ARG A 406 15.67 -5.72 -11.81
C ARG A 406 14.41 -4.85 -11.70
N ASP A 407 13.42 -5.18 -12.51
CA ASP A 407 12.04 -4.70 -12.41
C ASP A 407 11.22 -5.69 -11.59
N LEU A 408 10.62 -5.21 -10.51
CA LEU A 408 9.74 -5.96 -9.62
C LEU A 408 8.34 -5.35 -9.70
N ARG A 409 7.33 -6.17 -9.97
CA ARG A 409 5.94 -5.72 -10.13
C ARG A 409 5.02 -6.41 -9.15
N PHE A 410 4.20 -5.61 -8.48
CA PHE A 410 3.23 -6.02 -7.49
C PHE A 410 1.86 -5.43 -7.81
N SER A 411 0.78 -6.13 -7.47
CA SER A 411 -0.56 -5.55 -7.62
C SER A 411 -1.49 -5.93 -6.49
N LEU A 412 -2.41 -5.02 -6.15
CA LEU A 412 -3.44 -5.30 -5.14
C LEU A 412 -4.34 -6.45 -5.57
N ALA A 413 -4.61 -6.59 -6.88
CA ALA A 413 -5.39 -7.68 -7.43
C ALA A 413 -4.69 -9.04 -7.26
N ALA A 414 -3.35 -9.11 -7.40
CA ALA A 414 -2.60 -10.33 -7.15
C ALA A 414 -2.67 -10.73 -5.66
N THR A 415 -2.51 -9.76 -4.75
CA THR A 415 -2.67 -10.00 -3.31
C THR A 415 -4.11 -10.42 -2.97
N ALA A 416 -5.13 -9.84 -3.61
CA ALA A 416 -6.52 -10.27 -3.44
C ALA A 416 -6.75 -11.70 -3.94
N GLY A 417 -6.21 -12.06 -5.10
CA GLY A 417 -6.28 -13.43 -5.63
C GLY A 417 -5.61 -14.45 -4.71
N TRP A 418 -4.48 -14.08 -4.15
CA TRP A 418 -3.78 -14.92 -3.18
C TRP A 418 -4.58 -15.09 -1.88
N LEU A 419 -5.14 -14.01 -1.31
CA LEU A 419 -6.02 -14.06 -0.15
C LEU A 419 -7.25 -14.96 -0.39
N LEU A 420 -7.86 -14.87 -1.58
CA LEU A 420 -9.09 -15.62 -1.92
C LEU A 420 -8.85 -17.11 -2.13
N ALA A 421 -7.69 -17.50 -2.64
CA ALA A 421 -7.49 -18.86 -3.18
C ALA A 421 -6.21 -19.56 -2.75
N GLY A 422 -5.21 -18.80 -2.30
CA GLY A 422 -3.87 -19.32 -2.04
C GLY A 422 -3.55 -19.49 -0.55
N VAL A 423 -4.10 -18.65 0.32
CA VAL A 423 -3.76 -18.65 1.74
C VAL A 423 -4.59 -19.71 2.48
N PRO A 424 -3.96 -20.70 3.12
CA PRO A 424 -4.69 -21.65 3.96
C PRO A 424 -5.30 -20.93 5.17
N ALA A 425 -6.58 -21.19 5.43
CA ALA A 425 -7.22 -20.72 6.66
C ALA A 425 -6.62 -21.48 7.87
N ALA A 426 -6.46 -20.79 9.00
CA ALA A 426 -6.08 -21.45 10.22
C ALA A 426 -7.11 -22.52 10.61
N PRO A 427 -6.70 -23.65 11.22
CA PRO A 427 -7.63 -24.65 11.75
C PRO A 427 -8.61 -23.97 12.72
N ALA A 428 -9.89 -24.33 12.64
CA ALA A 428 -10.90 -23.89 13.58
C ALA A 428 -10.46 -24.23 15.01
N GLY A 429 -10.41 -23.23 15.92
CA GLY A 429 -9.94 -23.43 17.31
C GLY A 429 -8.49 -23.06 17.59
N ALA A 430 -7.69 -22.67 16.62
CA ALA A 430 -6.29 -22.26 16.86
C ALA A 430 -6.12 -20.98 17.71
N GLY A 431 -7.22 -20.33 18.10
CA GLY A 431 -7.25 -19.08 18.88
C GLY A 431 -7.85 -19.17 20.27
N GLU A 432 -8.29 -20.36 20.71
CA GLU A 432 -8.90 -20.54 22.04
C GLU A 432 -7.81 -20.72 23.11
N GLY A 433 -7.41 -19.65 23.80
CA GLY A 433 -6.55 -19.78 25.00
C GLY A 433 -5.52 -18.68 25.26
N GLY A 434 -5.47 -17.63 24.47
CA GLY A 434 -4.58 -16.49 24.72
C GLY A 434 -5.34 -15.26 25.28
N SER A 435 -4.65 -14.34 25.97
CA SER A 435 -5.19 -13.00 26.21
C SER A 435 -5.47 -12.36 24.83
N GLY A 436 -6.75 -11.96 24.59
CA GLY A 436 -7.18 -11.41 23.30
C GLY A 436 -6.27 -10.28 22.80
N TYR A 437 -6.28 -10.03 21.51
CA TYR A 437 -5.50 -8.96 20.88
C TYR A 437 -5.73 -7.60 21.57
N ARG A 438 -4.62 -6.94 21.89
CA ARG A 438 -4.58 -5.59 22.48
C ARG A 438 -3.56 -4.74 21.74
N PRO A 439 -3.95 -3.56 21.23
CA PRO A 439 -3.04 -2.68 20.48
C PRO A 439 -2.09 -1.87 21.35
N GLU A 440 -2.44 -1.59 22.62
CA GLU A 440 -1.72 -0.62 23.47
C GLU A 440 -0.20 -0.90 23.59
N PRO A 441 0.27 -2.16 23.75
CA PRO A 441 1.70 -2.44 23.80
C PRO A 441 2.44 -2.17 22.50
N TRP A 442 1.71 -1.98 21.41
CA TRP A 442 2.22 -1.79 20.04
C TRP A 442 2.02 -0.36 19.54
N LEU A 443 1.76 0.57 20.45
CA LEU A 443 1.68 2.00 20.18
C LEU A 443 2.84 2.71 20.85
N ALA A 444 3.32 3.78 20.19
CA ALA A 444 4.36 4.65 20.74
C ALA A 444 4.07 6.11 20.41
N GLU A 445 4.81 7.02 21.03
CA GLU A 445 4.77 8.44 20.74
C GLU A 445 6.10 8.89 20.14
N ILE A 446 6.02 9.74 19.10
CA ILE A 446 7.20 10.32 18.46
C ILE A 446 6.93 11.79 18.09
N GLY A 447 7.97 12.62 18.17
CA GLY A 447 7.92 13.98 17.65
C GLY A 447 7.91 14.00 16.12
N SER A 448 7.16 14.93 15.51
CA SER A 448 7.07 15.04 14.06
C SER A 448 6.94 16.47 13.57
N GLY A 449 6.99 16.67 12.26
CA GLY A 449 6.65 17.95 11.63
C GLY A 449 5.19 18.38 11.85
N TYR A 450 4.33 17.47 12.29
CA TYR A 450 2.91 17.72 12.56
C TYR A 450 2.59 17.89 14.05
N GLY A 451 3.59 17.87 14.92
CA GLY A 451 3.44 17.81 16.37
C GLY A 451 3.67 16.40 16.92
N PRO A 452 3.36 16.15 18.20
CA PRO A 452 3.41 14.81 18.78
C PRO A 452 2.47 13.85 18.06
N LEU A 453 2.99 12.67 17.70
CA LEU A 453 2.20 11.59 17.08
C LEU A 453 2.14 10.40 18.03
N THR A 454 0.93 9.85 18.24
CA THR A 454 0.78 8.44 18.64
C THR A 454 0.66 7.60 17.38
N HIS A 455 1.46 6.55 17.23
CA HIS A 455 1.54 5.71 16.04
C HIS A 455 1.67 4.23 16.38
N ALA A 456 1.36 3.37 15.41
CA ALA A 456 1.61 1.94 15.52
C ALA A 456 3.09 1.64 15.32
N LEU A 457 3.67 0.83 16.21
CA LEU A 457 5.04 0.33 16.07
C LEU A 457 5.19 -0.57 14.84
N PRO A 458 6.37 -0.62 14.22
CA PRO A 458 6.61 -1.46 13.06
C PRO A 458 6.52 -2.96 13.41
N PRO A 459 5.91 -3.79 12.55
CA PRO A 459 5.73 -5.22 12.82
C PRO A 459 6.92 -6.09 12.34
N VAL A 460 7.83 -5.54 11.54
CA VAL A 460 8.99 -6.28 11.02
C VAL A 460 9.92 -6.62 12.17
N GLY A 461 10.25 -7.92 12.33
CA GLY A 461 10.99 -8.40 13.49
C GLY A 461 12.04 -9.46 13.13
N TYR A 462 13.26 -9.22 13.57
CA TYR A 462 14.36 -10.18 13.63
C TYR A 462 15.23 -9.85 14.86
N ARG A 463 16.08 -10.76 15.29
CA ARG A 463 16.93 -10.49 16.45
C ARG A 463 17.85 -9.29 16.21
N GLY A 464 17.64 -8.20 16.95
CA GLY A 464 18.34 -6.93 16.77
C GLY A 464 17.65 -5.94 15.83
N ALA A 465 16.42 -6.24 15.38
CA ALA A 465 15.62 -5.31 14.59
C ALA A 465 15.33 -4.00 15.36
N PRO A 466 15.25 -2.86 14.67
CA PRO A 466 14.83 -1.61 15.29
C PRO A 466 13.39 -1.73 15.80
N ARG A 467 13.13 -1.18 16.99
CA ARG A 467 11.78 -1.22 17.59
C ARG A 467 10.88 -0.13 17.07
N ASP A 468 11.45 0.96 16.56
CA ASP A 468 10.74 2.14 16.08
C ASP A 468 11.61 2.88 15.08
N TRP A 469 11.03 3.85 14.37
CA TRP A 469 11.75 4.75 13.48
C TRP A 469 12.58 5.76 14.30
N GLU A 470 13.75 6.12 13.81
CA GLU A 470 14.62 7.12 14.43
C GLU A 470 14.00 8.53 14.42
N ALA A 471 13.13 8.82 13.45
CA ALA A 471 12.46 10.11 13.29
C ALA A 471 11.03 9.95 12.82
N GLY A 472 10.16 10.80 13.35
CA GLY A 472 8.80 10.97 12.82
C GLY A 472 8.81 11.64 11.45
N PRO A 473 7.65 11.70 10.78
CA PRO A 473 7.53 12.31 9.46
C PRO A 473 7.82 13.81 9.49
N THR A 474 8.53 14.30 8.48
CA THR A 474 8.61 15.72 8.17
C THR A 474 7.28 16.21 7.60
N ARG A 475 7.05 17.52 7.49
CA ARG A 475 5.85 17.99 6.78
C ARG A 475 5.94 17.69 5.30
N TRP A 476 4.82 17.33 4.70
CA TRP A 476 4.69 17.01 3.29
C TRP A 476 5.34 18.09 2.39
N GLY A 477 6.28 17.64 1.58
CA GLY A 477 6.95 18.46 0.58
C GLY A 477 7.82 19.60 1.10
N LYS A 478 8.35 19.52 2.32
CA LYS A 478 9.15 20.58 2.95
C LYS A 478 10.64 20.35 2.92
N ASP A 479 11.08 19.13 2.63
CA ASP A 479 12.50 18.81 2.59
C ASP A 479 13.13 19.21 1.25
N ARG A 480 14.45 19.34 1.25
CA ARG A 480 15.22 19.54 0.02
C ARG A 480 15.24 18.25 -0.80
N ALA A 481 15.28 18.40 -2.13
CA ALA A 481 15.42 17.29 -3.07
C ALA A 481 16.89 16.88 -3.22
N GLU A 482 17.46 16.31 -2.17
CA GLU A 482 18.85 15.87 -2.10
C GLU A 482 18.99 14.63 -1.20
N TRP A 483 20.02 13.81 -1.40
CA TRP A 483 20.34 12.69 -0.51
C TRP A 483 21.05 13.18 0.76
N ARG A 484 20.98 12.38 1.84
CA ARG A 484 21.78 12.59 3.06
C ARG A 484 23.21 12.10 2.88
#